data_65ddbd59bd1579fef69272e1b9c92434
#
_entry.id   65ddbd59bd1579fef69272e1b9c92434
#
_cell.length_a   1.000
_cell.length_b   1.000
_cell.length_c   1.000
_cell.angle_alpha   90.00
_cell.angle_beta   90.00
_cell.angle_gamma   90.00
#
_symmetry.space_group_name_H-M   'P 1'
#
loop_
_entity.id
_entity.type
_entity.pdbx_description
1 polymer ?
#
loop_
_entity_poly.entity_id
_entity_poly.type
_entity_poly.pdbx_seq_one_letter_code
_entity_poly.pdbx_strand_id
1 'polypeptide(L)'
;MLIQTRAKGGNFLLNVGPKPNGDLPIEEEERLREIALWMFVNSESIYSVRPWIITNEGDTWFTKRKDSSALYAIVESDQPWPRATWKDFVLHSVRATAKTEISVLGQNDKAVEYHPEINPKSTFHQEKDGLHIRVMATQRLQDNFRWPNPAVIKLTNVEPAFAPPQVETLRAIRTGSVATLEGKLDDMGDSSSLEATFEYRPVLGEDVNSRTSSWTATQTTTLSKTGPFTARVENLDPKGTYEFRAVIHHPLLNLYGQERPLK
;
A
#
# COMPACT_ATOMS: atom_id res chain seq x y z
N MET A 1 -8.03 -3.97 -6.64
CA MET A 1 -8.41 -4.74 -5.42
C MET A 1 -7.39 -5.80 -5.04
N LEU A 2 -7.03 -6.81 -5.87
CA LEU A 2 -5.99 -7.83 -5.56
C LEU A 2 -4.65 -7.19 -5.14
N ILE A 3 -4.13 -6.27 -5.95
CA ILE A 3 -2.86 -5.57 -5.74
C ILE A 3 -2.85 -4.86 -4.38
N GLN A 4 -3.88 -4.04 -4.13
CA GLN A 4 -4.02 -3.27 -2.89
C GLN A 4 -4.09 -4.18 -1.66
N THR A 5 -4.86 -5.29 -1.75
CA THR A 5 -4.94 -6.28 -0.68
C THR A 5 -3.57 -6.89 -0.39
N ARG A 6 -2.80 -7.24 -1.43
CA ARG A 6 -1.46 -7.81 -1.25
C ARG A 6 -0.44 -6.80 -0.72
N ALA A 7 -0.48 -5.55 -1.19
CA ALA A 7 0.36 -4.47 -0.69
C ALA A 7 0.13 -4.19 0.81
N LYS A 8 -1.11 -4.36 1.27
CA LYS A 8 -1.52 -4.23 2.69
C LYS A 8 -1.28 -5.52 3.51
N GLY A 9 -0.74 -6.58 2.92
CA GLY A 9 -0.46 -7.86 3.59
C GLY A 9 -1.64 -8.80 3.74
N GLY A 10 -2.80 -8.46 3.18
CA GLY A 10 -4.03 -9.26 3.26
C GLY A 10 -4.08 -10.42 2.26
N ASN A 11 -5.12 -11.23 2.38
CA ASN A 11 -5.50 -12.27 1.44
C ASN A 11 -6.72 -11.81 0.63
N PHE A 12 -6.73 -12.15 -0.66
CA PHE A 12 -7.81 -11.80 -1.56
C PHE A 12 -8.57 -13.07 -1.96
N LEU A 13 -9.87 -13.09 -1.73
CA LEU A 13 -10.79 -14.13 -2.17
C LEU A 13 -11.72 -13.52 -3.22
N LEU A 14 -11.67 -14.06 -4.45
CA LEU A 14 -12.53 -13.67 -5.54
C LEU A 14 -13.65 -14.69 -5.70
N ASN A 15 -14.89 -14.28 -5.49
CA ASN A 15 -16.05 -15.09 -5.73
C ASN A 15 -16.54 -14.94 -7.17
N VAL A 16 -17.11 -16.02 -7.69
CA VAL A 16 -17.82 -16.07 -8.98
C VAL A 16 -19.24 -16.58 -8.78
N GLY A 17 -20.17 -16.13 -9.62
CA GLY A 17 -21.58 -16.49 -9.57
C GLY A 17 -21.94 -17.48 -10.68
N PRO A 18 -22.01 -18.82 -10.41
CA PRO A 18 -22.34 -19.79 -11.44
C PRO A 18 -23.81 -19.63 -11.92
N LYS A 19 -24.07 -19.99 -13.17
CA LYS A 19 -25.42 -20.16 -13.71
C LYS A 19 -26.10 -21.37 -13.06
N PRO A 20 -27.46 -21.51 -13.21
CA PRO A 20 -28.18 -22.67 -12.67
C PRO A 20 -27.70 -24.03 -13.18
N ASN A 21 -27.07 -24.09 -14.35
CA ASN A 21 -26.47 -25.31 -14.93
C ASN A 21 -25.04 -25.58 -14.44
N GLY A 22 -24.48 -24.71 -13.60
CA GLY A 22 -23.12 -24.82 -13.05
C GLY A 22 -22.02 -24.14 -13.87
N ASP A 23 -22.32 -23.66 -15.08
CA ASP A 23 -21.35 -22.92 -15.91
C ASP A 23 -21.14 -21.51 -15.38
N LEU A 24 -20.01 -20.89 -15.72
CA LEU A 24 -19.81 -19.47 -15.47
C LEU A 24 -20.46 -18.61 -16.55
N PRO A 25 -20.98 -17.41 -16.21
CA PRO A 25 -21.28 -16.37 -17.17
C PRO A 25 -20.04 -16.04 -18.01
N ILE A 26 -20.24 -15.77 -19.31
CA ILE A 26 -19.12 -15.49 -20.21
C ILE A 26 -18.31 -14.27 -19.77
N GLU A 27 -18.98 -13.28 -19.20
CA GLU A 27 -18.36 -12.05 -18.69
C GLU A 27 -17.43 -12.32 -17.49
N GLU A 28 -17.81 -13.24 -16.61
CA GLU A 28 -16.98 -13.66 -15.48
C GLU A 28 -15.78 -14.50 -15.96
N GLU A 29 -16.03 -15.41 -16.90
CA GLU A 29 -14.98 -16.23 -17.49
C GLU A 29 -13.92 -15.36 -18.20
N GLU A 30 -14.35 -14.36 -18.98
CA GLU A 30 -13.44 -13.40 -19.62
C GLU A 30 -12.59 -12.64 -18.59
N ARG A 31 -13.21 -12.19 -17.49
CA ARG A 31 -12.47 -11.52 -16.41
C ARG A 31 -11.45 -12.42 -15.72
N LEU A 32 -11.82 -13.66 -15.46
CA LEU A 32 -10.89 -14.63 -14.87
C LEU A 32 -9.71 -14.92 -15.80
N ARG A 33 -9.96 -15.06 -17.10
CA ARG A 33 -8.91 -15.24 -18.11
C ARG A 33 -7.96 -14.05 -18.17
N GLU A 34 -8.49 -12.84 -18.11
CA GLU A 34 -7.68 -11.62 -18.11
C GLU A 34 -6.81 -11.52 -16.85
N ILE A 35 -7.38 -11.80 -15.67
CA ILE A 35 -6.63 -11.89 -14.42
C ILE A 35 -5.52 -12.97 -14.53
N ALA A 36 -5.85 -14.14 -15.08
CA ALA A 36 -4.90 -15.23 -15.26
C ALA A 36 -3.73 -14.83 -16.18
N LEU A 37 -4.00 -14.12 -17.29
CA LEU A 37 -2.97 -13.62 -18.19
C LEU A 37 -2.07 -12.59 -17.50
N TRP A 38 -2.66 -11.66 -16.74
CA TRP A 38 -1.88 -10.70 -15.95
C TRP A 38 -1.03 -11.41 -14.89
N MET A 39 -1.59 -12.37 -14.18
CA MET A 39 -0.90 -13.18 -13.17
C MET A 39 0.22 -14.04 -13.78
N PHE A 40 0.05 -14.57 -15.00
CA PHE A 40 1.10 -15.33 -15.68
C PHE A 40 2.38 -14.51 -15.82
N VAL A 41 2.26 -13.23 -16.11
CA VAL A 41 3.40 -12.31 -16.26
C VAL A 41 3.90 -11.77 -14.91
N ASN A 42 2.98 -11.45 -14.00
CA ASN A 42 3.27 -10.60 -12.83
C ASN A 42 3.18 -11.33 -11.48
N SER A 43 3.00 -12.67 -11.48
CA SER A 43 2.74 -13.44 -10.25
C SER A 43 3.83 -13.31 -9.17
N GLU A 44 5.08 -13.06 -9.55
CA GLU A 44 6.17 -12.87 -8.60
C GLU A 44 5.98 -11.61 -7.72
N SER A 45 5.20 -10.63 -8.19
CA SER A 45 4.84 -9.43 -7.42
C SER A 45 3.67 -9.65 -6.45
N ILE A 46 2.99 -10.80 -6.54
CA ILE A 46 1.78 -11.13 -5.77
C ILE A 46 2.03 -12.27 -4.78
N TYR A 47 2.71 -13.34 -5.22
CA TYR A 47 2.99 -14.50 -4.37
C TYR A 47 4.30 -14.35 -3.61
N SER A 48 4.36 -14.92 -2.40
CA SER A 48 5.55 -14.90 -1.54
C SER A 48 6.10 -13.49 -1.27
N VAL A 49 5.19 -12.52 -1.15
CA VAL A 49 5.51 -11.11 -0.84
C VAL A 49 5.00 -10.71 0.53
N ARG A 50 5.52 -9.61 1.03
CA ARG A 50 5.08 -8.88 2.21
C ARG A 50 4.93 -7.39 1.88
N PRO A 51 4.25 -6.60 2.71
CA PRO A 51 4.25 -5.15 2.57
C PRO A 51 5.67 -4.56 2.54
N TRP A 52 5.83 -3.46 1.84
CA TRP A 52 6.97 -2.55 1.97
C TRP A 52 6.83 -1.71 3.24
N ILE A 53 7.70 -0.73 3.45
CA ILE A 53 7.59 0.21 4.59
C ILE A 53 6.35 1.10 4.50
N ILE A 54 5.86 1.33 3.27
CA ILE A 54 4.57 1.94 2.98
C ILE A 54 3.78 1.05 2.01
N THR A 55 2.47 1.20 1.98
CA THR A 55 1.63 0.39 1.08
C THR A 55 1.63 0.92 -0.35
N ASN A 56 1.65 2.23 -0.50
CA ASN A 56 1.57 2.91 -1.81
C ASN A 56 2.07 4.36 -1.76
N GLU A 57 2.39 4.88 -2.92
CA GLU A 57 2.61 6.30 -3.21
C GLU A 57 1.69 6.68 -4.38
N GLY A 58 0.62 7.42 -4.09
CA GLY A 58 -0.44 7.66 -5.07
C GLY A 58 -0.98 6.33 -5.63
N ASP A 59 -0.97 6.19 -6.96
CA ASP A 59 -1.44 5.00 -7.67
C ASP A 59 -0.38 3.90 -7.81
N THR A 60 0.78 4.05 -7.19
CA THR A 60 1.86 3.06 -7.20
C THR A 60 1.86 2.27 -5.90
N TRP A 61 1.54 0.97 -5.97
CA TRP A 61 1.47 0.04 -4.85
C TRP A 61 2.74 -0.76 -4.71
N PHE A 62 3.15 -1.05 -3.47
CA PHE A 62 4.41 -1.74 -3.21
C PHE A 62 4.23 -3.13 -2.61
N THR A 63 4.97 -4.09 -3.14
CA THR A 63 5.15 -5.40 -2.51
C THR A 63 6.63 -5.78 -2.50
N LYS A 64 7.09 -6.38 -1.41
CA LYS A 64 8.47 -6.80 -1.21
C LYS A 64 8.57 -8.31 -1.21
N ARG A 65 9.42 -8.89 -2.03
CA ARG A 65 9.69 -10.34 -2.01
C ARG A 65 10.21 -10.78 -0.65
N LYS A 66 9.77 -11.97 -0.18
CA LYS A 66 10.20 -12.53 1.11
C LYS A 66 11.58 -13.15 1.05
N ASP A 67 11.94 -13.73 -0.07
CA ASP A 67 13.09 -14.59 -0.31
C ASP A 67 14.19 -13.96 -1.17
N SER A 68 14.05 -12.68 -1.51
CA SER A 68 15.03 -11.96 -2.34
C SER A 68 15.03 -10.45 -2.09
N SER A 69 15.95 -9.74 -2.76
CA SER A 69 16.06 -8.28 -2.69
C SER A 69 14.99 -7.54 -3.53
N ALA A 70 14.10 -8.26 -4.25
CA ALA A 70 13.16 -7.63 -5.18
C ALA A 70 12.04 -6.86 -4.46
N LEU A 71 11.87 -5.62 -4.85
CA LEU A 71 10.72 -4.74 -4.57
C LEU A 71 9.93 -4.56 -5.87
N TYR A 72 8.63 -4.57 -5.79
CA TYR A 72 7.75 -4.32 -6.93
C TYR A 72 6.97 -3.05 -6.70
N ALA A 73 7.04 -2.12 -7.65
CA ALA A 73 6.19 -0.95 -7.75
C ALA A 73 5.12 -1.25 -8.82
N ILE A 74 3.88 -1.45 -8.37
CA ILE A 74 2.76 -1.85 -9.20
C ILE A 74 1.92 -0.61 -9.49
N VAL A 75 1.95 -0.15 -10.75
CA VAL A 75 1.31 1.10 -11.16
C VAL A 75 -0.13 0.82 -11.58
N GLU A 76 -1.08 1.19 -10.74
CA GLU A 76 -2.53 1.23 -11.06
C GLU A 76 -2.87 2.60 -11.61
N SER A 77 -2.90 2.77 -12.93
CA SER A 77 -3.24 4.04 -13.57
C SER A 77 -4.31 3.83 -14.62
N ASP A 78 -5.36 4.64 -14.58
CA ASP A 78 -6.40 4.69 -15.61
C ASP A 78 -5.91 5.36 -16.90
N GLN A 79 -4.72 5.99 -16.86
CA GLN A 79 -4.13 6.64 -18.01
C GLN A 79 -3.40 5.62 -18.87
N PRO A 80 -3.67 5.58 -20.18
CA PRO A 80 -2.95 4.69 -21.08
C PRO A 80 -1.46 5.00 -21.06
N TRP A 81 -0.66 3.92 -21.14
CA TRP A 81 0.78 4.04 -21.31
C TRP A 81 1.15 3.46 -22.70
N PRO A 82 1.16 4.31 -23.73
CA PRO A 82 1.39 3.86 -25.08
C PRO A 82 2.75 3.20 -25.25
N ARG A 83 2.82 2.21 -26.16
CA ARG A 83 4.05 1.53 -26.51
C ARG A 83 5.11 2.52 -27.05
N ALA A 84 6.37 2.27 -26.78
CA ALA A 84 7.52 3.14 -27.11
C ALA A 84 7.49 4.53 -26.47
N THR A 85 6.72 4.71 -25.38
CA THR A 85 6.71 5.96 -24.62
C THR A 85 7.38 5.80 -23.25
N TRP A 86 8.09 6.84 -22.84
CA TRP A 86 8.72 6.93 -21.53
C TRP A 86 7.73 7.46 -20.49
N LYS A 87 7.89 6.97 -19.28
CA LYS A 87 7.21 7.51 -18.09
C LYS A 87 8.21 7.62 -16.95
N ASP A 88 8.17 8.76 -16.27
CA ASP A 88 9.01 9.06 -15.13
C ASP A 88 8.21 8.88 -13.84
N PHE A 89 8.85 8.30 -12.80
CA PHE A 89 8.29 8.12 -11.48
C PHE A 89 9.29 8.60 -10.44
N VAL A 90 8.77 9.11 -9.31
CA VAL A 90 9.56 9.38 -8.12
C VAL A 90 9.05 8.45 -7.01
N LEU A 91 9.94 7.63 -6.47
CA LEU A 91 9.62 6.70 -5.39
C LEU A 91 10.26 7.23 -4.10
N HIS A 92 9.46 7.91 -3.29
CA HIS A 92 9.93 8.62 -2.07
C HIS A 92 10.37 7.67 -0.95
N SER A 93 9.81 6.46 -0.92
CA SER A 93 10.12 5.45 0.10
C SER A 93 11.28 4.52 -0.25
N VAL A 94 11.90 4.73 -1.43
CA VAL A 94 12.91 3.83 -1.98
C VAL A 94 14.25 4.54 -2.13
N ARG A 95 15.33 3.89 -1.72
CA ARG A 95 16.70 4.33 -1.91
C ARG A 95 17.45 3.32 -2.77
N ALA A 96 18.15 3.83 -3.79
CA ALA A 96 19.03 3.00 -4.61
C ALA A 96 20.34 2.66 -3.89
N THR A 97 20.91 1.53 -4.26
CA THR A 97 22.30 1.13 -3.94
C THR A 97 23.14 1.06 -5.21
N ALA A 98 24.43 0.87 -5.08
CA ALA A 98 25.33 0.69 -6.22
C ALA A 98 25.00 -0.56 -7.08
N LYS A 99 24.18 -1.48 -6.56
CA LYS A 99 23.76 -2.72 -7.25
C LYS A 99 22.30 -2.69 -7.70
N THR A 100 21.63 -1.55 -7.61
CA THR A 100 20.24 -1.43 -8.02
C THR A 100 20.07 -1.71 -9.49
N GLU A 101 19.08 -2.52 -9.82
CA GLU A 101 18.63 -2.79 -11.18
C GLU A 101 17.13 -2.57 -11.27
N ILE A 102 16.67 -2.06 -12.41
CA ILE A 102 15.26 -1.78 -12.66
C ILE A 102 14.85 -2.41 -13.98
N SER A 103 13.70 -3.08 -13.97
CA SER A 103 13.08 -3.67 -15.14
C SER A 103 11.57 -3.62 -15.03
N VAL A 104 10.85 -3.87 -16.11
CA VAL A 104 9.38 -4.00 -16.11
C VAL A 104 9.04 -5.45 -16.41
N LEU A 105 8.19 -6.06 -15.57
CA LEU A 105 7.83 -7.47 -15.76
C LEU A 105 7.13 -7.69 -17.10
N GLY A 106 7.46 -8.80 -17.74
CA GLY A 106 6.91 -9.19 -19.04
C GLY A 106 7.46 -8.43 -20.23
N GLN A 107 8.42 -7.52 -20.05
CA GLN A 107 9.06 -6.79 -21.12
C GLN A 107 10.46 -7.33 -21.43
N ASN A 108 10.90 -7.06 -22.65
CA ASN A 108 12.27 -7.23 -23.04
C ASN A 108 12.97 -5.86 -23.05
N ASP A 109 13.91 -5.65 -22.14
CA ASP A 109 14.64 -4.38 -22.00
C ASP A 109 15.65 -4.12 -23.13
N LYS A 110 15.64 -4.94 -24.18
CA LYS A 110 16.62 -4.84 -25.28
C LYS A 110 16.02 -4.36 -26.60
N ALA A 111 14.70 -4.46 -26.75
CA ALA A 111 14.08 -4.16 -28.03
C ALA A 111 12.70 -3.54 -27.90
N VAL A 112 12.39 -2.62 -28.77
CA VAL A 112 11.03 -2.14 -29.06
C VAL A 112 10.68 -2.62 -30.45
N GLU A 113 9.56 -3.35 -30.58
CA GLU A 113 9.11 -3.88 -31.86
C GLU A 113 8.95 -2.77 -32.89
N TYR A 114 9.49 -2.96 -34.09
CA TYR A 114 9.52 -1.99 -35.19
C TYR A 114 10.34 -0.69 -34.93
N HIS A 115 11.06 -0.61 -33.80
CA HIS A 115 11.91 0.53 -33.45
C HIS A 115 13.28 0.07 -32.93
N PRO A 116 14.11 -0.56 -33.81
CA PRO A 116 15.40 -1.12 -33.39
C PRO A 116 16.42 -0.07 -32.93
N GLU A 117 16.19 1.20 -33.29
CA GLU A 117 17.01 2.34 -32.88
C GLU A 117 16.79 2.78 -31.43
N ILE A 118 15.68 2.37 -30.81
CA ILE A 118 15.34 2.75 -29.46
C ILE A 118 15.98 1.78 -28.47
N ASN A 119 16.72 2.31 -27.51
CA ASN A 119 17.17 1.55 -26.34
C ASN A 119 16.15 1.70 -25.20
N PRO A 120 15.35 0.68 -24.87
CA PRO A 120 14.30 0.78 -23.87
C PRO A 120 14.78 0.57 -22.43
N LYS A 121 16.10 0.45 -22.23
CA LYS A 121 16.64 0.15 -20.90
C LYS A 121 16.25 1.22 -19.90
N SER A 122 15.65 0.79 -18.80
CA SER A 122 15.28 1.65 -17.67
C SER A 122 16.52 2.34 -17.09
N THR A 123 16.34 3.60 -16.69
CA THR A 123 17.38 4.40 -16.04
C THR A 123 16.86 4.92 -14.70
N PHE A 124 17.77 5.26 -13.81
CA PHE A 124 17.43 5.85 -12.52
C PHE A 124 18.54 6.75 -11.99
N HIS A 125 18.18 7.66 -11.09
CA HIS A 125 19.10 8.43 -10.28
C HIS A 125 18.47 8.73 -8.92
N GLN A 126 19.29 8.82 -7.87
CA GLN A 126 18.84 9.12 -6.53
C GLN A 126 18.91 10.62 -6.29
N GLU A 127 17.80 11.20 -5.83
CA GLU A 127 17.73 12.59 -5.37
C GLU A 127 17.31 12.67 -3.89
N LYS A 128 17.21 13.90 -3.37
CA LYS A 128 16.81 14.12 -1.97
C LYS A 128 15.36 13.76 -1.70
N ASP A 129 14.49 13.90 -2.69
CA ASP A 129 13.06 13.65 -2.63
C ASP A 129 12.70 12.20 -2.93
N GLY A 130 13.64 11.37 -3.42
CA GLY A 130 13.39 9.96 -3.69
C GLY A 130 14.25 9.37 -4.80
N LEU A 131 13.90 8.17 -5.18
CA LEU A 131 14.47 7.47 -6.32
C LEU A 131 13.69 7.84 -7.59
N HIS A 132 14.32 8.60 -8.46
CA HIS A 132 13.80 8.94 -9.79
C HIS A 132 14.07 7.81 -10.74
N ILE A 133 13.05 7.27 -11.36
CA ILE A 133 13.15 6.19 -12.34
C ILE A 133 12.48 6.60 -13.65
N ARG A 134 13.08 6.19 -14.75
CA ARG A 134 12.54 6.39 -16.09
C ARG A 134 12.44 5.05 -16.79
N VAL A 135 11.23 4.68 -17.15
CA VAL A 135 10.90 3.39 -17.74
C VAL A 135 10.09 3.57 -19.04
N MET A 136 10.27 2.65 -19.99
CA MET A 136 9.55 2.68 -21.26
C MET A 136 8.52 1.57 -21.30
N ALA A 137 7.35 1.85 -21.84
CA ALA A 137 6.40 0.82 -22.24
C ALA A 137 6.90 0.17 -23.53
N THR A 138 7.48 -1.02 -23.43
CA THR A 138 7.80 -1.85 -24.59
C THR A 138 6.67 -2.86 -24.84
N GLN A 139 6.83 -3.75 -25.78
CA GLN A 139 5.89 -4.86 -25.96
C GLN A 139 6.01 -5.80 -24.77
N ARG A 140 4.97 -5.88 -23.96
CA ARG A 140 4.86 -6.84 -22.88
C ARG A 140 4.25 -8.15 -23.36
N LEU A 141 4.71 -9.23 -22.78
CA LEU A 141 4.12 -10.53 -23.04
C LEU A 141 2.64 -10.50 -22.64
N GLN A 142 1.77 -10.88 -23.57
CA GLN A 142 0.31 -10.96 -23.34
C GLN A 142 -0.34 -9.63 -22.95
N ASP A 143 0.16 -8.51 -23.45
CA ASP A 143 -0.51 -7.21 -23.31
C ASP A 143 -1.89 -7.27 -23.94
N ASN A 144 -2.90 -7.05 -23.12
CA ASN A 144 -4.27 -6.93 -23.60
C ASN A 144 -4.60 -5.44 -23.77
N PHE A 145 -4.78 -5.01 -25.01
CA PHE A 145 -5.11 -3.63 -25.35
C PHE A 145 -6.53 -3.21 -24.95
N ARG A 146 -7.36 -4.15 -24.56
CA ARG A 146 -8.77 -3.89 -24.20
C ARG A 146 -8.90 -3.18 -22.86
N TRP A 147 -7.96 -3.42 -21.94
CA TRP A 147 -7.98 -2.89 -20.59
C TRP A 147 -6.62 -2.35 -20.20
N PRO A 148 -6.56 -1.20 -19.49
CA PRO A 148 -5.30 -0.71 -18.93
C PRO A 148 -4.86 -1.61 -17.78
N ASN A 149 -4.10 -2.65 -18.07
CA ASN A 149 -3.58 -3.56 -17.06
C ASN A 149 -2.43 -2.89 -16.28
N PRO A 150 -2.40 -3.03 -14.93
CA PRO A 150 -1.32 -2.49 -14.11
C PRO A 150 0.06 -2.97 -14.58
N ALA A 151 0.99 -2.05 -14.74
CA ALA A 151 2.37 -2.36 -15.02
C ALA A 151 3.14 -2.62 -13.72
N VAL A 152 4.05 -3.59 -13.74
CA VAL A 152 4.87 -3.92 -12.57
C VAL A 152 6.32 -3.59 -12.85
N ILE A 153 6.85 -2.61 -12.13
CA ILE A 153 8.25 -2.24 -12.15
C ILE A 153 8.95 -3.03 -11.05
N LYS A 154 9.94 -3.83 -11.42
CA LYS A 154 10.78 -4.60 -10.51
C LYS A 154 12.06 -3.84 -10.23
N LEU A 155 12.32 -3.61 -8.95
CA LEU A 155 13.56 -3.03 -8.45
C LEU A 155 14.29 -4.07 -7.61
N THR A 156 15.57 -4.27 -7.84
CA THR A 156 16.39 -5.16 -7.01
C THR A 156 17.47 -4.37 -6.29
N ASN A 157 17.92 -4.89 -5.15
CA ASN A 157 18.97 -4.28 -4.33
C ASN A 157 18.69 -2.81 -3.96
N VAL A 158 17.46 -2.54 -3.57
CA VAL A 158 17.03 -1.26 -3.02
C VAL A 158 16.82 -1.36 -1.51
N GLU A 159 16.92 -0.23 -0.84
CA GLU A 159 16.73 -0.05 0.59
C GLU A 159 15.57 0.88 0.89
N PRO A 160 14.98 0.82 2.10
CA PRO A 160 14.09 1.86 2.58
C PRO A 160 14.77 3.24 2.55
N ALA A 161 14.07 4.25 2.07
CA ALA A 161 14.59 5.62 2.07
C ALA A 161 14.57 6.25 3.47
N PHE A 162 13.74 5.71 4.36
CA PHE A 162 13.60 6.17 5.76
C PHE A 162 13.19 5.00 6.66
N ALA A 163 13.45 5.15 7.97
CA ALA A 163 12.92 4.26 9.00
C ALA A 163 11.54 4.78 9.46
N PRO A 164 10.46 4.00 9.33
CA PRO A 164 9.15 4.43 9.78
C PRO A 164 9.08 4.47 11.31
N PRO A 165 8.34 5.45 11.89
CA PRO A 165 8.06 5.46 13.32
C PRO A 165 7.29 4.20 13.77
N GLN A 166 7.33 3.92 15.08
CA GLN A 166 6.58 2.81 15.68
C GLN A 166 5.70 3.31 16.81
N VAL A 167 4.43 2.92 16.78
CA VAL A 167 3.41 3.36 17.74
C VAL A 167 2.64 2.18 18.30
N GLU A 168 2.37 2.23 19.60
CA GLU A 168 1.51 1.27 20.29
C GLU A 168 0.27 1.99 20.84
N THR A 169 -0.92 1.38 20.67
CA THR A 169 -2.11 1.73 21.40
C THR A 169 -2.07 1.03 22.76
N LEU A 170 -2.14 1.77 23.85
CA LEU A 170 -2.08 1.19 25.17
C LEU A 170 -3.51 0.88 25.68
N ARG A 171 -4.04 1.68 26.60
CA ARG A 171 -5.34 1.49 27.22
C ARG A 171 -6.17 2.75 27.14
N ALA A 172 -7.46 2.62 27.43
CA ALA A 172 -8.33 3.74 27.70
C ALA A 172 -8.86 3.64 29.14
N ILE A 173 -9.04 4.79 29.78
CA ILE A 173 -9.71 4.91 31.06
C ILE A 173 -10.97 5.73 30.84
N ARG A 174 -12.13 5.11 31.04
CA ARG A 174 -13.43 5.73 30.78
C ARG A 174 -14.20 5.94 32.08
N THR A 175 -14.83 7.12 32.20
CA THR A 175 -15.76 7.44 33.27
C THR A 175 -16.98 8.13 32.65
N GLY A 176 -18.08 7.39 32.53
CA GLY A 176 -19.31 7.89 31.92
C GLY A 176 -19.13 8.27 30.46
N SER A 177 -19.34 9.54 30.16
CA SER A 177 -19.23 10.10 28.80
C SER A 177 -17.83 10.61 28.45
N VAL A 178 -16.83 10.44 29.31
CA VAL A 178 -15.47 10.92 29.12
C VAL A 178 -14.50 9.75 29.14
N ALA A 179 -13.51 9.77 28.25
CA ALA A 179 -12.41 8.81 28.23
C ALA A 179 -11.05 9.49 28.06
N THR A 180 -10.03 8.94 28.69
CA THR A 180 -8.63 9.25 28.43
C THR A 180 -8.01 8.08 27.67
N LEU A 181 -7.51 8.34 26.47
CA LEU A 181 -6.86 7.38 25.60
C LEU A 181 -5.34 7.47 25.81
N GLU A 182 -4.68 6.32 25.90
CA GLU A 182 -3.23 6.24 26.10
C GLU A 182 -2.57 5.49 24.95
N GLY A 183 -1.47 6.04 24.45
CA GLY A 183 -0.61 5.45 23.44
C GLY A 183 0.86 5.69 23.76
N LYS A 184 1.73 5.04 23.04
CA LYS A 184 3.18 5.17 23.20
C LYS A 184 3.85 5.22 21.84
N LEU A 185 4.68 6.21 21.62
CA LEU A 185 5.62 6.27 20.53
C LEU A 185 6.88 5.51 20.93
N ASP A 186 7.11 4.34 20.34
CA ASP A 186 8.25 3.48 20.66
C ASP A 186 9.50 3.87 19.89
N ASP A 187 9.34 4.36 18.65
CA ASP A 187 10.45 4.79 17.80
C ASP A 187 10.02 6.02 16.98
N MET A 188 10.89 6.99 16.85
CA MET A 188 10.69 8.17 16.01
C MET A 188 10.98 7.91 14.52
N GLY A 189 11.63 6.76 14.22
CA GLY A 189 12.24 6.57 12.91
C GLY A 189 13.30 7.65 12.63
N ASP A 190 13.30 8.14 11.38
CA ASP A 190 14.22 9.22 10.97
C ASP A 190 13.62 10.62 11.22
N SER A 191 12.49 10.72 11.92
CA SER A 191 11.79 11.99 12.14
C SER A 191 12.27 12.68 13.41
N SER A 192 12.48 13.99 13.35
CA SER A 192 12.77 14.84 14.53
C SER A 192 11.50 15.29 15.26
N SER A 193 10.36 15.27 14.56
CA SER A 193 9.06 15.65 15.09
C SER A 193 7.97 14.89 14.34
N LEU A 194 6.94 14.44 15.04
CA LEU A 194 5.79 13.72 14.50
C LEU A 194 4.50 14.27 15.08
N GLU A 195 3.44 14.21 14.29
CA GLU A 195 2.09 14.50 14.75
C GLU A 195 1.40 13.18 15.17
N ALA A 196 0.73 13.22 16.31
CA ALA A 196 0.00 12.10 16.88
C ALA A 196 -1.45 12.46 17.13
N THR A 197 -2.34 11.52 16.86
CA THR A 197 -3.75 11.57 17.21
C THR A 197 -4.19 10.22 17.77
N PHE A 198 -5.41 10.16 18.29
CA PHE A 198 -6.14 8.92 18.42
C PHE A 198 -7.35 8.97 17.50
N GLU A 199 -7.69 7.83 16.97
CA GLU A 199 -8.96 7.60 16.30
C GLU A 199 -9.84 6.70 17.16
N TYR A 200 -11.13 7.03 17.27
CA TYR A 200 -12.11 6.21 17.97
C TYR A 200 -13.41 6.14 17.16
N ARG A 201 -14.17 5.06 17.38
CA ARG A 201 -15.46 4.87 16.73
C ARG A 201 -16.39 3.99 17.59
N PRO A 202 -17.71 4.12 17.45
CA PRO A 202 -18.64 3.19 18.05
C PRO A 202 -18.55 1.81 17.36
N VAL A 203 -18.65 0.76 18.18
CA VAL A 203 -18.78 -0.63 17.70
C VAL A 203 -20.27 -0.92 17.53
N LEU A 204 -20.72 -1.03 16.29
CA LEU A 204 -22.11 -1.29 15.93
C LEU A 204 -22.32 -2.80 15.78
N GLY A 205 -22.83 -3.49 16.81
CA GLY A 205 -23.30 -4.86 16.76
C GLY A 205 -22.31 -5.94 16.31
N GLU A 206 -22.74 -7.21 16.31
CA GLU A 206 -21.95 -8.35 15.85
C GLU A 206 -22.05 -8.59 14.32
N ASP A 207 -22.93 -7.89 13.62
CA ASP A 207 -23.13 -8.06 12.19
C ASP A 207 -21.97 -7.45 11.40
N VAL A 208 -21.32 -8.25 10.56
CA VAL A 208 -20.15 -7.89 9.76
C VAL A 208 -20.42 -6.67 8.86
N ASN A 209 -21.66 -6.47 8.44
CA ASN A 209 -22.08 -5.35 7.60
C ASN A 209 -22.34 -4.06 8.41
N SER A 210 -22.48 -4.12 9.72
CA SER A 210 -22.70 -2.96 10.59
C SER A 210 -21.42 -2.36 11.18
N ARG A 211 -20.26 -2.92 10.88
CA ARG A 211 -18.93 -2.49 11.40
C ARG A 211 -18.33 -1.26 10.74
N THR A 212 -19.03 -0.55 9.89
CA THR A 212 -18.49 0.58 9.12
C THR A 212 -18.87 1.95 9.71
N SER A 213 -18.75 2.14 11.01
CA SER A 213 -18.75 3.49 11.56
C SER A 213 -17.41 4.18 11.21
N SER A 214 -17.51 5.44 10.79
CA SER A 214 -16.32 6.26 10.49
C SER A 214 -15.49 6.49 11.75
N TRP A 215 -14.18 6.50 11.58
CA TRP A 215 -13.27 6.91 12.64
C TRP A 215 -13.38 8.41 12.90
N THR A 216 -13.41 8.79 14.15
CA THR A 216 -13.34 10.19 14.62
C THR A 216 -11.95 10.42 15.21
N ALA A 217 -11.22 11.42 14.70
CA ALA A 217 -9.91 11.76 15.21
C ALA A 217 -10.00 12.73 16.40
N THR A 218 -9.07 12.59 17.34
CA THR A 218 -8.85 13.59 18.42
C THR A 218 -8.03 14.77 17.90
N GLN A 219 -7.83 15.76 18.77
CA GLN A 219 -6.88 16.84 18.47
C GLN A 219 -5.46 16.30 18.29
N THR A 220 -4.71 16.92 17.40
CA THR A 220 -3.33 16.57 17.09
C THR A 220 -2.39 17.03 18.21
N THR A 221 -1.44 16.17 18.56
CA THR A 221 -0.35 16.47 19.50
C THR A 221 0.98 16.29 18.80
N THR A 222 1.89 17.26 18.92
CA THR A 222 3.25 17.14 18.37
C THR A 222 4.16 16.42 19.35
N LEU A 223 4.84 15.37 18.87
CA LEU A 223 5.80 14.57 19.62
C LEU A 223 7.21 14.82 19.07
N SER A 224 8.16 15.20 19.93
CA SER A 224 9.58 15.43 19.60
C SER A 224 10.52 14.38 20.21
N LYS A 225 9.97 13.38 20.88
CA LYS A 225 10.71 12.26 21.51
C LYS A 225 9.78 11.06 21.69
N THR A 226 10.37 9.89 21.83
CA THR A 226 9.67 8.66 22.23
C THR A 226 9.07 8.79 23.63
N GLY A 227 7.97 8.08 23.88
CA GLY A 227 7.32 8.03 25.18
C GLY A 227 5.80 7.95 25.07
N PRO A 228 5.10 7.96 26.23
CA PRO A 228 3.65 7.94 26.27
C PRO A 228 3.05 9.28 25.85
N PHE A 229 1.86 9.21 25.24
CA PHE A 229 1.04 10.36 24.93
C PHE A 229 -0.43 10.01 25.19
N THR A 230 -1.25 11.03 25.40
CA THR A 230 -2.65 10.84 25.78
C THR A 230 -3.54 11.82 25.03
N ALA A 231 -4.81 11.45 24.87
CA ALA A 231 -5.86 12.38 24.46
C ALA A 231 -7.13 12.16 25.27
N ARG A 232 -7.89 13.23 25.47
CA ARG A 232 -9.20 13.18 26.14
C ARG A 232 -10.30 13.23 25.09
N VAL A 233 -11.29 12.35 25.25
CA VAL A 233 -12.51 12.31 24.44
C VAL A 233 -13.69 12.56 25.35
N GLU A 234 -14.61 13.42 24.92
CA GLU A 234 -15.82 13.79 25.64
C GLU A 234 -17.08 13.48 24.83
N ASN A 235 -18.24 13.57 25.47
CA ASN A 235 -19.54 13.34 24.84
C ASN A 235 -19.74 11.92 24.26
N LEU A 236 -19.09 10.92 24.82
CA LEU A 236 -19.38 9.52 24.50
C LEU A 236 -20.75 9.13 25.06
N ASP A 237 -21.52 8.31 24.31
CA ASP A 237 -22.74 7.69 24.87
C ASP A 237 -22.34 6.76 26.02
N PRO A 238 -22.77 7.00 27.25
CA PRO A 238 -22.39 6.18 28.40
C PRO A 238 -22.74 4.68 28.26
N LYS A 239 -23.71 4.33 27.42
CA LYS A 239 -24.13 2.96 27.13
C LYS A 239 -23.47 2.39 25.86
N GLY A 240 -22.82 3.22 25.05
CA GLY A 240 -22.18 2.83 23.79
C GLY A 240 -20.87 2.08 24.01
N THR A 241 -20.62 1.10 23.17
CA THR A 241 -19.33 0.40 23.09
C THR A 241 -18.48 1.07 22.03
N TYR A 242 -17.21 1.30 22.34
CA TYR A 242 -16.27 1.96 21.42
C TYR A 242 -14.97 1.19 21.32
N GLU A 243 -14.28 1.39 20.21
CA GLU A 243 -12.89 0.99 20.01
C GLU A 243 -12.05 2.20 19.60
N PHE A 244 -10.75 2.12 19.83
CA PHE A 244 -9.82 3.19 19.54
C PHE A 244 -8.45 2.66 19.13
N ARG A 245 -7.66 3.54 18.49
CA ARG A 245 -6.28 3.28 18.14
C ARG A 245 -5.46 4.56 18.16
N ALA A 246 -4.18 4.44 18.46
CA ALA A 246 -3.21 5.52 18.33
C ALA A 246 -2.80 5.65 16.87
N VAL A 247 -2.57 6.89 16.40
CA VAL A 247 -2.16 7.18 15.02
C VAL A 247 -0.98 8.15 15.04
N ILE A 248 0.06 7.82 14.29
CA ILE A 248 1.17 8.73 14.00
C ILE A 248 1.07 9.15 12.54
N HIS A 249 1.13 10.44 12.30
CA HIS A 249 1.12 11.03 10.96
C HIS A 249 2.56 11.30 10.51
N HIS A 250 2.96 10.63 9.44
CA HIS A 250 4.21 10.86 8.73
C HIS A 250 3.87 11.40 7.33
N PRO A 251 4.69 12.25 6.70
CA PRO A 251 4.38 12.83 5.39
C PRO A 251 3.99 11.81 4.31
N LEU A 252 4.52 10.59 4.37
CA LEU A 252 4.25 9.54 3.38
C LEU A 252 3.23 8.48 3.82
N LEU A 253 2.88 8.40 5.13
CA LEU A 253 1.97 7.36 5.62
C LEU A 253 1.41 7.71 7.00
N ASN A 254 0.24 7.12 7.30
CA ASN A 254 -0.25 7.05 8.68
C ASN A 254 0.10 5.69 9.27
N LEU A 255 0.61 5.69 10.49
CA LEU A 255 0.94 4.48 11.25
C LEU A 255 -0.08 4.31 12.36
N TYR A 256 -0.59 3.11 12.46
CA TYR A 256 -1.66 2.77 13.39
C TYR A 256 -1.17 1.77 14.43
N GLY A 257 -1.39 2.07 15.69
CA GLY A 257 -1.34 1.09 16.75
C GLY A 257 -2.51 0.10 16.64
N GLN A 258 -2.47 -0.98 17.40
CA GLN A 258 -3.54 -1.98 17.42
C GLN A 258 -4.87 -1.35 17.85
N GLU A 259 -5.96 -1.79 17.23
CA GLU A 259 -7.31 -1.44 17.67
C GLU A 259 -7.60 -2.09 19.03
N ARG A 260 -8.06 -1.29 19.98
CA ARG A 260 -8.38 -1.75 21.32
C ARG A 260 -9.76 -1.27 21.75
N PRO A 261 -10.49 -2.08 22.59
CA PRO A 261 -11.75 -1.64 23.15
C PRO A 261 -11.52 -0.44 24.10
N LEU A 262 -12.40 0.52 24.02
CA LEU A 262 -12.46 1.67 24.90
C LEU A 262 -13.40 1.29 26.09
N LYS A 263 -12.79 0.88 27.18
CA LYS A 263 -13.48 0.43 28.42
C LYS A 263 -13.40 1.47 29.51
#